data_02b6efe82c77f528d751222582995c32
#
_entry.id   02b6efe82c77f528d751222582995c32
#
_cell.length_a   1.000
_cell.length_b   1.000
_cell.length_c   1.000
_cell.angle_alpha   90.00
_cell.angle_beta   90.00
_cell.angle_gamma   90.00
#
_symmetry.space_group_name_H-M   'P 1'
#
loop_
_entity.id
_entity.type
_entity.pdbx_description
1 polymer ?
#
loop_
_entity_poly.entity_id
_entity_poly.type
_entity_poly.pdbx_seq_one_letter_code
_entity_poly.pdbx_strand_id
1 'polypeptide(L)'
;MTTNTARSFSDKWTKNPQLAFAETLREGSDIQQWILSRNGFASRAALRDYLAPCTRVLDAGCGNGRVTALLRELTPPSCEVVGFDLVAADVARENLRTASNVHIEQGDLLADLSRFGEFDFVYCQEVLHHTGDARAAFLNVAGRVRPGGELAIYVYRRKAPIREFTDDYVRDRIAAMPYAEAHAVSAEITELGRVLSAQ
;
A
#
# COMPACT_ATOMS: atom_id res chain seq x y z
N MET A 1 5.46 6.70 12.49
CA MET A 1 3.98 6.50 12.55
C MET A 1 3.52 6.79 13.98
N THR A 2 2.38 7.45 14.20
CA THR A 2 1.83 7.57 15.57
C THR A 2 1.33 6.21 16.05
N THR A 3 1.31 5.98 17.36
CA THR A 3 0.85 4.70 17.95
C THR A 3 -0.58 4.36 17.50
N ASN A 4 -1.46 5.36 17.40
CA ASN A 4 -2.84 5.17 16.95
C ASN A 4 -2.92 4.78 15.47
N THR A 5 -2.11 5.38 14.60
CA THR A 5 -2.07 5.02 13.18
C THR A 5 -1.59 3.59 12.97
N ALA A 6 -0.51 3.19 13.65
CA ALA A 6 0.00 1.83 13.59
C ALA A 6 -1.06 0.80 14.05
N ARG A 7 -1.75 1.09 15.17
CA ARG A 7 -2.84 0.24 15.69
C ARG A 7 -3.99 0.12 14.69
N SER A 8 -4.43 1.23 14.10
CA SER A 8 -5.52 1.23 13.13
C SER A 8 -5.21 0.38 11.89
N PHE A 9 -3.97 0.45 11.36
CA PHE A 9 -3.55 -0.39 10.24
C PHE A 9 -3.37 -1.85 10.63
N SER A 10 -2.84 -2.14 11.83
CA SER A 10 -2.77 -3.51 12.35
C SER A 10 -4.16 -4.13 12.44
N ASP A 11 -5.14 -3.42 13.04
CA ASP A 11 -6.54 -3.86 13.11
C ASP A 11 -7.15 -4.08 11.73
N LYS A 12 -6.92 -3.15 10.80
CA LYS A 12 -7.42 -3.25 9.42
C LYS A 12 -6.98 -4.56 8.77
N TRP A 13 -5.69 -4.83 8.77
CA TRP A 13 -5.13 -5.97 8.05
C TRP A 13 -5.37 -7.30 8.76
N THR A 14 -5.33 -7.33 10.08
CA THR A 14 -5.63 -8.54 10.86
C THR A 14 -7.10 -8.96 10.69
N LYS A 15 -8.02 -7.99 10.70
CA LYS A 15 -9.46 -8.28 10.56
C LYS A 15 -9.89 -8.52 9.12
N ASN A 16 -9.12 -8.02 8.15
CA ASN A 16 -9.44 -8.13 6.72
C ASN A 16 -8.21 -8.60 5.91
N PRO A 17 -7.66 -9.79 6.19
CA PRO A 17 -6.40 -10.23 5.60
C PRO A 17 -6.46 -10.34 4.06
N GLN A 18 -7.64 -10.61 3.49
CA GLN A 18 -7.86 -10.74 2.06
C GLN A 18 -8.48 -9.50 1.40
N LEU A 19 -8.50 -8.34 2.10
CA LEU A 19 -9.10 -7.12 1.57
C LEU A 19 -8.52 -6.75 0.20
N ALA A 20 -9.39 -6.73 -0.82
CA ALA A 20 -9.06 -6.41 -2.21
C ALA A 20 -7.97 -7.28 -2.85
N PHE A 21 -7.60 -8.43 -2.26
CA PHE A 21 -6.51 -9.26 -2.74
C PHE A 21 -6.84 -9.85 -4.13
N ALA A 22 -7.94 -10.58 -4.23
CA ALA A 22 -8.40 -11.17 -5.49
C ALA A 22 -8.68 -10.10 -6.56
N GLU A 23 -9.28 -8.97 -6.17
CA GLU A 23 -9.57 -7.85 -7.08
C GLU A 23 -8.28 -7.21 -7.62
N THR A 24 -7.21 -7.14 -6.82
CA THR A 24 -5.92 -6.63 -7.28
C THR A 24 -5.31 -7.53 -8.37
N LEU A 25 -5.47 -8.82 -8.26
CA LEU A 25 -4.93 -9.79 -9.23
C LEU A 25 -5.82 -9.97 -10.47
N ARG A 26 -7.13 -9.74 -10.33
CA ARG A 26 -8.08 -9.92 -11.42
C ARG A 26 -7.88 -8.85 -12.50
N GLU A 27 -7.50 -9.30 -13.69
CA GLU A 27 -7.28 -8.43 -14.83
C GLU A 27 -8.54 -7.65 -15.19
N GLY A 28 -8.36 -6.34 -15.40
CA GLY A 28 -9.44 -5.41 -15.76
C GLY A 28 -10.34 -5.00 -14.60
N SER A 29 -10.07 -5.41 -13.35
CA SER A 29 -10.82 -4.90 -12.20
C SER A 29 -10.55 -3.41 -11.96
N ASP A 30 -11.51 -2.71 -11.38
CA ASP A 30 -11.37 -1.29 -11.04
C ASP A 30 -10.16 -1.04 -10.13
N ILE A 31 -9.91 -1.94 -9.19
CA ILE A 31 -8.77 -1.84 -8.26
C ILE A 31 -7.45 -1.99 -9.02
N GLN A 32 -7.33 -2.98 -9.90
CA GLN A 32 -6.12 -3.16 -10.70
C GLN A 32 -5.89 -1.97 -11.63
N GLN A 33 -6.94 -1.52 -12.34
CA GLN A 33 -6.85 -0.35 -13.22
C GLN A 33 -6.47 0.90 -12.45
N TRP A 34 -7.00 1.09 -11.25
CA TRP A 34 -6.64 2.20 -10.38
C TRP A 34 -5.15 2.15 -9.99
N ILE A 35 -4.62 0.97 -9.62
CA ILE A 35 -3.19 0.78 -9.32
C ILE A 35 -2.34 1.14 -10.53
N LEU A 36 -2.67 0.64 -11.71
CA LEU A 36 -1.92 0.88 -12.94
C LEU A 36 -1.92 2.37 -13.31
N SER A 37 -3.09 2.98 -13.40
CA SER A 37 -3.24 4.37 -13.85
C SER A 37 -2.57 5.38 -12.91
N ARG A 38 -2.58 5.14 -11.59
CA ARG A 38 -1.91 6.00 -10.60
C ARG A 38 -0.39 6.01 -10.74
N ASN A 39 0.16 4.94 -11.29
CA ASN A 39 1.60 4.80 -11.52
C ASN A 39 1.99 4.98 -13.00
N GLY A 40 1.09 5.53 -13.82
CA GLY A 40 1.38 5.89 -15.21
C GLY A 40 1.36 4.71 -16.19
N PHE A 41 0.90 3.53 -15.79
CA PHE A 41 0.80 2.38 -16.67
C PHE A 41 -0.57 2.31 -17.34
N ALA A 42 -0.58 2.26 -18.67
CA ALA A 42 -1.81 2.19 -19.46
C ALA A 42 -2.55 0.84 -19.33
N SER A 43 -1.82 -0.23 -19.01
CA SER A 43 -2.38 -1.58 -18.90
C SER A 43 -1.49 -2.50 -18.06
N ARG A 44 -2.05 -3.66 -17.69
CA ARG A 44 -1.31 -4.76 -17.07
C ARG A 44 -0.12 -5.22 -17.94
N ALA A 45 -0.31 -5.29 -19.25
CA ALA A 45 0.76 -5.62 -20.19
C ALA A 45 1.88 -4.58 -20.18
N ALA A 46 1.55 -3.29 -20.15
CA ALA A 46 2.55 -2.23 -20.07
C ALA A 46 3.40 -2.32 -18.78
N LEU A 47 2.79 -2.63 -17.64
CA LEU A 47 3.54 -2.87 -16.40
C LEU A 47 4.40 -4.14 -16.50
N ARG A 48 3.91 -5.22 -17.09
CA ARG A 48 4.70 -6.45 -17.31
C ARG A 48 5.92 -6.18 -18.19
N ASP A 49 5.73 -5.49 -19.30
CA ASP A 49 6.81 -5.17 -20.25
C ASP A 49 7.88 -4.29 -19.57
N TYR A 50 7.44 -3.35 -18.74
CA TYR A 50 8.31 -2.51 -17.93
C TYR A 50 9.12 -3.33 -16.92
N LEU A 51 8.48 -4.29 -16.24
CA LEU A 51 9.11 -5.14 -15.21
C LEU A 51 9.95 -6.28 -15.82
N ALA A 52 9.84 -6.56 -17.12
CA ALA A 52 10.53 -7.68 -17.76
C ALA A 52 12.06 -7.69 -17.58
N PRO A 53 12.78 -6.56 -17.60
CA PRO A 53 14.22 -6.54 -17.33
C PRO A 53 14.59 -6.50 -15.85
N CYS A 54 13.63 -6.37 -14.94
CA CYS A 54 13.91 -6.23 -13.51
C CYS A 54 14.43 -7.55 -12.91
N THR A 55 15.42 -7.42 -12.07
CA THR A 55 16.00 -8.53 -11.28
C THR A 55 15.60 -8.45 -9.81
N ARG A 56 15.32 -7.23 -9.31
CA ARG A 56 14.89 -6.97 -7.94
C ARG A 56 13.84 -5.85 -7.90
N VAL A 57 12.72 -6.13 -7.24
CA VAL A 57 11.59 -5.18 -7.09
C VAL A 57 11.22 -5.07 -5.62
N LEU A 58 10.95 -3.85 -5.14
CA LEU A 58 10.53 -3.56 -3.77
C LEU A 58 9.10 -3.04 -3.72
N ASP A 59 8.28 -3.60 -2.82
CA ASP A 59 6.98 -3.07 -2.41
C ASP A 59 7.09 -2.52 -0.98
N ALA A 60 7.30 -1.21 -0.86
CA ALA A 60 7.54 -0.54 0.41
C ALA A 60 6.23 -0.11 1.07
N GLY A 61 5.85 -0.76 2.16
CA GLY A 61 4.55 -0.65 2.82
C GLY A 61 3.51 -1.56 2.17
N CYS A 62 3.85 -2.83 2.03
CA CYS A 62 3.08 -3.80 1.24
C CYS A 62 1.70 -4.16 1.82
N GLY A 63 1.38 -3.78 3.05
CA GLY A 63 0.12 -4.10 3.71
C GLY A 63 -0.11 -5.63 3.76
N ASN A 64 -1.25 -6.09 3.22
CA ASN A 64 -1.54 -7.52 3.15
C ASN A 64 -0.84 -8.27 1.99
N GLY A 65 0.04 -7.61 1.23
CA GLY A 65 0.82 -8.21 0.15
C GLY A 65 0.11 -8.29 -1.21
N ARG A 66 -1.06 -7.67 -1.38
CA ARG A 66 -1.84 -7.75 -2.62
C ARG A 66 -1.10 -7.17 -3.83
N VAL A 67 -0.37 -6.06 -3.65
CA VAL A 67 0.41 -5.46 -4.74
C VAL A 67 1.72 -6.22 -4.93
N THR A 68 2.34 -6.69 -3.87
CA THR A 68 3.49 -7.61 -3.95
C THR A 68 3.16 -8.84 -4.81
N ALA A 69 1.96 -9.43 -4.63
CA ALA A 69 1.46 -10.53 -5.46
C ALA A 69 1.34 -10.13 -6.94
N LEU A 70 0.75 -8.97 -7.22
CA LEU A 70 0.64 -8.44 -8.58
C LEU A 70 2.01 -8.22 -9.24
N LEU A 71 2.95 -7.61 -8.51
CA LEU A 71 4.33 -7.42 -8.98
C LEU A 71 4.99 -8.77 -9.26
N ARG A 72 4.80 -9.78 -8.37
CA ARG A 72 5.32 -11.14 -8.59
C ARG A 72 4.76 -11.80 -9.86
N GLU A 73 3.47 -11.65 -10.13
CA GLU A 73 2.86 -12.21 -11.35
C GLU A 73 3.37 -11.56 -12.64
N LEU A 74 3.82 -10.30 -12.56
CA LEU A 74 4.24 -9.51 -13.71
C LEU A 74 5.76 -9.46 -13.93
N THR A 75 6.54 -9.89 -12.94
CA THR A 75 8.01 -9.98 -13.05
C THR A 75 8.46 -11.36 -13.55
N PRO A 76 9.66 -11.49 -14.16
CA PRO A 76 10.23 -12.79 -14.51
C PRO A 76 10.35 -13.73 -13.28
N PRO A 77 10.28 -15.06 -13.46
CA PRO A 77 10.44 -16.00 -12.34
C PRO A 77 11.76 -15.83 -11.57
N SER A 78 12.81 -15.37 -12.22
CA SER A 78 14.14 -15.12 -11.62
C SER A 78 14.20 -13.80 -10.82
N CYS A 79 13.23 -12.90 -10.98
CA CYS A 79 13.21 -11.63 -10.26
C CYS A 79 12.89 -11.86 -8.78
N GLU A 80 13.67 -11.25 -7.90
CA GLU A 80 13.37 -11.19 -6.46
C GLU A 80 12.35 -10.07 -6.20
N VAL A 81 11.25 -10.39 -5.55
CA VAL A 81 10.25 -9.41 -5.11
C VAL A 81 10.29 -9.33 -3.60
N VAL A 82 10.64 -8.16 -3.08
CA VAL A 82 10.70 -7.91 -1.64
C VAL A 82 9.53 -7.01 -1.26
N GLY A 83 8.79 -7.41 -0.23
CA GLY A 83 7.78 -6.57 0.42
C GLY A 83 8.17 -6.30 1.85
N PHE A 84 7.92 -5.10 2.35
CA PHE A 84 7.99 -4.89 3.79
C PHE A 84 6.88 -3.97 4.29
N ASP A 85 6.46 -4.21 5.53
CA ASP A 85 5.44 -3.42 6.22
C ASP A 85 5.74 -3.35 7.71
N LEU A 86 5.32 -2.27 8.35
CA LEU A 86 5.56 -2.07 9.77
C LEU A 86 4.68 -2.98 10.65
N VAL A 87 3.44 -3.21 10.25
CA VAL A 87 2.41 -3.83 11.10
C VAL A 87 1.71 -5.03 10.46
N ALA A 88 1.86 -5.23 9.16
CA ALA A 88 1.11 -6.24 8.39
C ALA A 88 2.00 -7.32 7.75
N ALA A 89 3.29 -7.33 8.01
CA ALA A 89 4.23 -8.27 7.41
C ALA A 89 3.82 -9.74 7.60
N ASP A 90 3.27 -10.12 8.76
CA ASP A 90 2.82 -11.49 9.02
C ASP A 90 1.61 -11.88 8.14
N VAL A 91 0.68 -10.93 7.95
CA VAL A 91 -0.47 -11.14 7.06
C VAL A 91 -0.01 -11.31 5.61
N ALA A 92 0.94 -10.48 5.16
CA ALA A 92 1.51 -10.59 3.82
C ALA A 92 2.27 -11.91 3.62
N ARG A 93 3.05 -12.37 4.61
CA ARG A 93 3.74 -13.67 4.56
C ARG A 93 2.77 -14.82 4.42
N GLU A 94 1.68 -14.82 5.18
CA GLU A 94 0.66 -15.86 5.07
C GLU A 94 -0.01 -15.85 3.70
N ASN A 95 -0.39 -14.68 3.19
CA ASN A 95 -1.02 -14.55 1.88
C ASN A 95 -0.11 -14.97 0.72
N LEU A 96 1.20 -14.80 0.87
CA LEU A 96 2.21 -15.06 -0.16
C LEU A 96 3.06 -16.33 0.11
N ARG A 97 2.68 -17.15 1.08
CA ARG A 97 3.48 -18.33 1.51
C ARG A 97 3.83 -19.32 0.40
N THR A 98 3.05 -19.33 -0.69
CA THR A 98 3.28 -20.21 -1.84
C THR A 98 3.94 -19.51 -3.03
N ALA A 99 4.16 -18.20 -2.93
CA ALA A 99 4.77 -17.44 -4.01
C ALA A 99 6.29 -17.65 -4.02
N SER A 100 6.84 -18.02 -5.17
CA SER A 100 8.29 -18.21 -5.34
C SER A 100 9.00 -16.86 -5.49
N ASN A 101 10.23 -16.77 -4.96
CA ASN A 101 11.06 -15.54 -5.02
C ASN A 101 10.36 -14.28 -4.49
N VAL A 102 9.53 -14.46 -3.45
CA VAL A 102 8.93 -13.37 -2.67
C VAL A 102 9.47 -13.42 -1.25
N HIS A 103 9.96 -12.30 -0.76
CA HIS A 103 10.47 -12.15 0.60
C HIS A 103 9.72 -11.03 1.30
N ILE A 104 9.07 -11.35 2.42
CA ILE A 104 8.34 -10.38 3.22
C ILE A 104 9.03 -10.15 4.55
N GLU A 105 9.37 -8.89 4.83
CA GLU A 105 10.02 -8.49 6.06
C GLU A 105 9.19 -7.46 6.86
N GLN A 106 9.41 -7.43 8.16
CA GLN A 106 8.91 -6.35 8.98
C GLN A 106 9.90 -5.20 8.97
N GLY A 107 9.44 -3.98 8.69
CA GLY A 107 10.30 -2.81 8.65
C GLY A 107 9.55 -1.49 8.80
N ASP A 108 10.25 -0.49 9.33
CA ASP A 108 9.77 0.89 9.42
C ASP A 108 10.44 1.73 8.32
N LEU A 109 9.63 2.45 7.54
CA LEU A 109 10.11 3.39 6.51
C LEU A 109 10.97 4.52 7.06
N LEU A 110 10.88 4.80 8.36
CA LEU A 110 11.70 5.81 9.04
C LEU A 110 13.03 5.25 9.57
N ALA A 111 13.22 3.93 9.55
CA ALA A 111 14.48 3.30 9.93
C ALA A 111 15.48 3.27 8.77
N ASP A 112 16.70 2.83 9.05
CA ASP A 112 17.70 2.54 8.00
C ASP A 112 17.25 1.33 7.18
N LEU A 113 17.04 1.56 5.88
CA LEU A 113 16.64 0.56 4.91
C LEU A 113 17.82 -0.01 4.10
N SER A 114 19.07 0.36 4.42
CA SER A 114 20.28 -0.07 3.68
C SER A 114 20.42 -1.60 3.62
N ARG A 115 19.94 -2.30 4.64
CA ARG A 115 19.96 -3.77 4.70
C ARG A 115 19.21 -4.46 3.54
N PHE A 116 18.25 -3.78 2.91
CA PHE A 116 17.51 -4.32 1.77
C PHE A 116 18.29 -4.23 0.45
N GLY A 117 19.39 -3.44 0.42
CA GLY A 117 20.14 -3.18 -0.81
C GLY A 117 19.41 -2.24 -1.76
N GLU A 118 19.66 -2.39 -3.05
CA GLU A 118 19.09 -1.56 -4.12
C GLU A 118 18.20 -2.40 -5.05
N PHE A 119 17.25 -1.71 -5.73
CA PHE A 119 16.23 -2.32 -6.56
C PHE A 119 16.14 -1.63 -7.92
N ASP A 120 15.75 -2.39 -8.94
CA ASP A 120 15.44 -1.87 -10.28
C ASP A 120 14.18 -1.00 -10.26
N PHE A 121 13.19 -1.44 -9.50
CA PHE A 121 11.92 -0.78 -9.34
C PHE A 121 11.50 -0.80 -7.87
N VAL A 122 11.14 0.36 -7.35
CA VAL A 122 10.59 0.53 -5.99
C VAL A 122 9.17 1.05 -6.09
N TYR A 123 8.25 0.35 -5.48
CA TYR A 123 6.84 0.72 -5.41
C TYR A 123 6.48 1.12 -3.99
N CYS A 124 5.80 2.28 -3.80
CA CYS A 124 5.36 2.75 -2.50
C CYS A 124 4.06 3.55 -2.64
N GLN A 125 2.92 2.89 -2.47
CA GLN A 125 1.61 3.46 -2.70
C GLN A 125 0.79 3.59 -1.43
N GLU A 126 0.25 4.78 -1.17
CA GLU A 126 -0.64 5.08 -0.03
C GLU A 126 0.00 4.83 1.34
N VAL A 127 1.30 5.04 1.47
CA VAL A 127 2.05 4.74 2.69
C VAL A 127 2.73 5.98 3.29
N LEU A 128 3.46 6.76 2.50
CA LEU A 128 4.36 7.82 3.01
C LEU A 128 3.64 8.85 3.89
N HIS A 129 2.44 9.24 3.52
CA HIS A 129 1.63 10.22 4.27
C HIS A 129 1.04 9.68 5.58
N HIS A 130 1.18 8.38 5.85
CA HIS A 130 0.82 7.76 7.11
C HIS A 130 2.00 7.63 8.07
N THR A 131 3.21 7.96 7.64
CA THR A 131 4.40 7.99 8.50
C THR A 131 4.45 9.25 9.36
N GLY A 132 5.27 9.25 10.40
CA GLY A 132 5.46 10.44 11.24
C GLY A 132 6.26 11.56 10.55
N ASP A 133 7.06 11.21 9.52
CA ASP A 133 7.82 12.12 8.67
C ASP A 133 7.83 11.57 7.23
N ALA A 134 6.90 12.08 6.42
CA ALA A 134 6.75 11.64 5.03
C ALA A 134 7.98 11.96 4.16
N ARG A 135 8.72 13.04 4.47
CA ARG A 135 9.92 13.42 3.75
C ARG A 135 11.07 12.46 4.06
N ALA A 136 11.29 12.16 5.32
CA ALA A 136 12.33 11.20 5.73
C ALA A 136 12.04 9.81 5.16
N ALA A 137 10.79 9.33 5.27
CA ALA A 137 10.36 8.07 4.69
C ALA A 137 10.57 8.02 3.16
N PHE A 138 10.23 9.11 2.46
CA PHE A 138 10.49 9.22 1.02
C PHE A 138 11.99 9.10 0.69
N LEU A 139 12.85 9.81 1.40
CA LEU A 139 14.29 9.77 1.15
C LEU A 139 14.88 8.39 1.43
N ASN A 140 14.42 7.70 2.47
CA ASN A 140 14.84 6.34 2.77
C ASN A 140 14.43 5.35 1.66
N VAL A 141 13.21 5.45 1.18
CA VAL A 141 12.68 4.62 0.07
C VAL A 141 13.40 4.95 -1.24
N ALA A 142 13.56 6.23 -1.56
CA ALA A 142 14.26 6.67 -2.78
C ALA A 142 15.74 6.20 -2.78
N GLY A 143 16.37 6.16 -1.62
CA GLY A 143 17.72 5.62 -1.47
C GLY A 143 17.86 4.11 -1.72
N ARG A 144 16.75 3.40 -1.97
CA ARG A 144 16.75 1.97 -2.37
C ARG A 144 16.67 1.78 -3.87
N VAL A 145 16.48 2.84 -4.63
CA VAL A 145 16.50 2.78 -6.10
C VAL A 145 17.95 2.78 -6.59
N ARG A 146 18.34 1.78 -7.36
CA ARG A 146 19.68 1.74 -7.97
C ARG A 146 19.85 2.85 -9.00
N PRO A 147 21.08 3.21 -9.36
CA PRO A 147 21.32 4.09 -10.51
C PRO A 147 20.61 3.57 -11.79
N GLY A 148 19.76 4.40 -12.41
CA GLY A 148 18.97 4.02 -13.57
C GLY A 148 17.70 3.19 -13.26
N GLY A 149 17.40 2.94 -11.99
CA GLY A 149 16.13 2.37 -11.55
C GLY A 149 15.05 3.43 -11.41
N GLU A 150 13.83 3.02 -11.08
CA GLU A 150 12.68 3.93 -10.95
C GLU A 150 11.91 3.73 -9.63
N LEU A 151 11.27 4.81 -9.19
CA LEU A 151 10.40 4.85 -8.02
C LEU A 151 8.99 5.24 -8.41
N ALA A 152 8.02 4.36 -8.18
CA ALA A 152 6.60 4.66 -8.31
C ALA A 152 6.00 4.95 -6.93
N ILE A 153 5.52 6.16 -6.73
CA ILE A 153 4.87 6.57 -5.48
C ILE A 153 3.50 7.15 -5.73
N TYR A 154 2.59 6.91 -4.79
CA TYR A 154 1.34 7.64 -4.72
C TYR A 154 1.06 8.09 -3.30
N VAL A 155 0.82 9.38 -3.14
CA VAL A 155 0.41 10.02 -1.88
C VAL A 155 -0.89 10.79 -2.08
N TYR A 156 -1.69 10.90 -1.03
CA TYR A 156 -2.90 11.70 -1.10
C TYR A 156 -2.57 13.17 -1.28
N ARG A 157 -3.25 13.80 -2.21
CA ARG A 157 -3.26 15.25 -2.27
C ARG A 157 -4.20 15.81 -1.21
N ARG A 158 -3.95 17.05 -0.80
CA ARG A 158 -4.88 17.79 0.03
C ARG A 158 -6.23 17.90 -0.67
N LYS A 159 -7.30 17.57 0.04
CA LYS A 159 -8.68 17.67 -0.47
C LYS A 159 -9.19 19.11 -0.40
N ALA A 160 -10.41 19.35 -0.90
CA ALA A 160 -11.06 20.64 -0.74
C ALA A 160 -11.31 20.94 0.76
N PRO A 161 -11.27 22.22 1.20
CA PRO A 161 -11.35 22.59 2.62
C PRO A 161 -12.54 21.99 3.36
N ILE A 162 -13.72 21.96 2.74
CA ILE A 162 -14.94 21.36 3.33
C ILE A 162 -14.75 19.86 3.59
N ARG A 163 -14.10 19.16 2.67
CA ARG A 163 -13.84 17.71 2.82
C ARG A 163 -12.82 17.45 3.91
N GLU A 164 -11.75 18.22 3.98
CA GLU A 164 -10.76 18.13 5.07
C GLU A 164 -11.43 18.36 6.43
N PHE A 165 -12.22 19.43 6.54
CA PHE A 165 -12.94 19.73 7.77
C PHE A 165 -13.88 18.59 8.20
N THR A 166 -14.63 18.01 7.26
CA THR A 166 -15.55 16.91 7.55
C THR A 166 -14.79 15.64 7.99
N ASP A 167 -13.74 15.30 7.27
CA ASP A 167 -12.92 14.13 7.58
C ASP A 167 -12.27 14.29 8.97
N ASP A 168 -11.73 15.45 9.32
CA ASP A 168 -11.11 15.73 10.62
C ASP A 168 -12.16 15.72 11.73
N TYR A 169 -13.30 16.35 11.51
CA TYR A 169 -14.41 16.35 12.48
C TYR A 169 -14.88 14.93 12.83
N VAL A 170 -14.98 14.04 11.85
CA VAL A 170 -15.33 12.64 12.10
C VAL A 170 -14.20 11.93 12.83
N ARG A 171 -12.97 12.08 12.36
CA ARG A 171 -11.79 11.43 12.97
C ARG A 171 -11.63 11.80 14.45
N ASP A 172 -11.75 13.06 14.80
CA ASP A 172 -11.62 13.54 16.18
C ASP A 172 -12.66 12.87 17.11
N ARG A 173 -13.85 12.60 16.59
CA ARG A 173 -14.92 11.97 17.37
C ARG A 173 -14.74 10.47 17.56
N ILE A 174 -14.24 9.78 16.54
CA ILE A 174 -14.12 8.32 16.58
C ILE A 174 -12.74 7.83 17.04
N ALA A 175 -11.72 8.70 17.06
CA ALA A 175 -10.34 8.30 17.33
C ALA A 175 -10.13 7.66 18.71
N ALA A 176 -10.93 8.05 19.72
CA ALA A 176 -10.87 7.50 21.07
C ALA A 176 -11.84 6.32 21.30
N MET A 177 -12.69 6.02 20.32
CA MET A 177 -13.68 4.93 20.47
C MET A 177 -13.02 3.56 20.32
N PRO A 178 -13.58 2.51 20.98
CA PRO A 178 -13.26 1.12 20.64
C PRO A 178 -13.53 0.85 19.16
N TYR A 179 -12.75 -0.04 18.56
CA TYR A 179 -12.85 -0.31 17.11
C TYR A 179 -14.28 -0.64 16.64
N ALA A 180 -15.01 -1.46 17.38
CA ALA A 180 -16.37 -1.87 17.00
C ALA A 180 -17.34 -0.68 16.94
N GLU A 181 -17.24 0.26 17.89
CA GLU A 181 -18.05 1.46 17.93
C GLU A 181 -17.67 2.43 16.80
N ALA A 182 -16.37 2.68 16.61
CA ALA A 182 -15.87 3.51 15.51
C ALA A 182 -16.27 2.95 14.14
N HIS A 183 -16.23 1.62 13.99
CA HIS A 183 -16.66 0.94 12.77
C HIS A 183 -18.15 1.12 12.51
N ALA A 184 -19.01 0.97 13.54
CA ALA A 184 -20.45 1.16 13.41
C ALA A 184 -20.80 2.59 12.96
N VAL A 185 -20.22 3.61 13.60
CA VAL A 185 -20.37 5.02 13.19
C VAL A 185 -19.90 5.24 11.74
N SER A 186 -18.77 4.67 11.37
CA SER A 186 -18.25 4.80 10.00
C SER A 186 -19.15 4.12 8.96
N ALA A 187 -19.81 3.02 9.31
CA ALA A 187 -20.75 2.33 8.44
C ALA A 187 -21.98 3.19 8.14
N GLU A 188 -22.55 3.86 9.16
CA GLU A 188 -23.67 4.78 9.00
C GLU A 188 -23.31 5.97 8.09
N ILE A 189 -22.12 6.56 8.27
CA ILE A 189 -21.65 7.65 7.42
C ILE A 189 -21.44 7.19 5.98
N THR A 190 -20.94 5.97 5.79
CA THR A 190 -20.73 5.36 4.47
C THR A 190 -22.07 5.17 3.75
N GLU A 191 -23.09 4.67 4.47
CA GLU A 191 -24.44 4.50 3.91
C GLU A 191 -25.06 5.85 3.53
N LEU A 192 -24.91 6.88 4.36
CA LEU A 192 -25.33 8.23 4.01
C LEU A 192 -24.65 8.71 2.72
N GLY A 193 -23.34 8.50 2.60
CA GLY A 193 -22.57 8.84 1.40
C GLY A 193 -23.10 8.11 0.16
N ARG A 194 -23.43 6.82 0.28
CA ARG A 194 -24.01 6.01 -0.80
C ARG A 194 -25.36 6.57 -1.27
N VAL A 195 -26.24 6.88 -0.33
CA VAL A 195 -27.57 7.45 -0.64
C VAL A 195 -27.46 8.80 -1.35
N LEU A 196 -26.57 9.68 -0.87
CA LEU A 196 -26.37 11.00 -1.46
C LEU A 196 -25.70 10.96 -2.85
N SER A 197 -24.91 9.92 -3.13
CA SER A 197 -24.24 9.75 -4.42
C SER A 197 -25.14 9.08 -5.49
N ALA A 198 -26.27 8.52 -5.09
CA ALA A 198 -27.24 7.87 -5.98
C ALA A 198 -28.27 8.85 -6.56
N GLN A 199 -28.21 10.14 -6.21
CA GLN A 199 -29.05 11.22 -6.73
C GLN A 199 -28.30 11.99 -7.84
#